data_e0eeb50a540f792292e4c8385484259b
#
_entry.id   e0eeb50a540f792292e4c8385484259b
#
_cell.length_a   1.000
_cell.length_b   1.000
_cell.length_c   1.000
_cell.angle_alpha   90.00
_cell.angle_beta   90.00
_cell.angle_gamma   90.00
#
_symmetry.space_group_name_H-M   'P 1'
#
loop_
_entity.id
_entity.type
_entity.pdbx_description
1 polymer ?
#
loop_
_entity_poly.entity_id
_entity_poly.type
_entity_poly.pdbx_seq_one_letter_code
_entity_poly.pdbx_strand_id
1 'polypeptide(L)'
;KYEVTGTCKHFATNNQEFKRHFVDAVVSPRALREIYLKAYEMAVKEGGAFLIMTTYGPLNGLYTASNYDLDTTILRNEWGFDGMVMTDWWAKAGPAGSAAAITDPKMARILESEASIKNTTAMISAQNDVYMVTADSAGNANLDNAEAGLKTGLITRGELLRNAANICNVLKRLAVSRRLVDGEDEIEVKNAPKGADVKTYYMPFTEISQNDTELDITGLKTEAKSKNVYTLHIKNQGLYDLVFRLKSDAGELSQTTMTVSENSMMRGSITVNGTNGEWVEHRVQIDASYQTDNYLAIYFAQTGIEVDSIHFVLKKKLDMGAKRDVDFL
;
A
#
# COMPACT_ATOMS: atom_id res chain seq x y z
N LYS A 1 21.88 -14.34 1.73
CA LYS A 1 21.76 -15.23 2.90
C LYS A 1 20.30 -15.56 3.19
N TYR A 2 19.37 -14.65 2.88
CA TYR A 2 17.95 -14.82 3.18
C TYR A 2 17.06 -14.87 1.94
N GLU A 3 17.65 -14.86 0.75
CA GLU A 3 16.95 -15.00 -0.54
C GLU A 3 15.81 -14.00 -0.78
N VAL A 4 15.85 -12.89 -0.06
CA VAL A 4 14.94 -11.76 -0.19
C VAL A 4 15.77 -10.49 -0.38
N THR A 5 15.17 -9.50 -1.03
CA THR A 5 15.79 -8.20 -1.21
C THR A 5 14.93 -7.11 -0.58
N GLY A 6 15.61 -6.09 -0.05
CA GLY A 6 14.95 -4.87 0.43
C GLY A 6 14.76 -3.87 -0.70
N THR A 7 13.70 -3.07 -0.62
CA THR A 7 13.45 -1.94 -1.51
C THR A 7 13.79 -0.65 -0.80
N CYS A 8 14.77 0.11 -1.33
CA CYS A 8 15.09 1.43 -0.81
C CYS A 8 14.01 2.42 -1.24
N LYS A 9 13.45 3.18 -0.29
CA LYS A 9 12.32 4.08 -0.54
C LYS A 9 12.30 5.27 0.43
N HIS A 10 11.62 6.33 0.08
CA HIS A 10 10.99 6.60 -1.22
C HIS A 10 11.90 7.55 -2.01
N PHE A 11 12.25 7.20 -3.23
CA PHE A 11 13.24 7.87 -4.07
C PHE A 11 12.56 8.95 -4.94
N ALA A 12 12.76 10.21 -4.66
CA ALA A 12 13.46 10.84 -3.58
C ALA A 12 12.64 12.04 -3.05
N THR A 13 13.10 12.67 -1.97
CA THR A 13 12.57 13.94 -1.45
C THR A 13 11.20 13.87 -0.75
N ASN A 14 10.71 12.70 -0.35
CA ASN A 14 9.52 12.59 0.49
C ASN A 14 9.86 12.85 1.98
N ASN A 15 10.20 14.09 2.30
CA ASN A 15 10.57 14.51 3.66
C ASN A 15 9.39 15.12 4.43
N GLN A 16 8.20 15.20 3.81
CA GLN A 16 6.99 15.74 4.39
C GLN A 16 5.80 14.85 4.00
N GLU A 17 5.07 14.35 5.01
CA GLU A 17 3.87 13.53 4.78
C GLU A 17 2.62 14.38 4.48
N PHE A 18 2.54 15.59 5.03
CA PHE A 18 1.41 16.49 4.75
C PHE A 18 1.36 16.86 3.27
N LYS A 19 0.26 16.54 2.61
CA LYS A 19 0.04 16.74 1.16
C LYS A 19 1.12 16.06 0.27
N ARG A 20 1.71 14.95 0.70
CA ARG A 20 2.81 14.26 0.01
C ARG A 20 2.58 13.93 -1.47
N HIS A 21 1.32 13.84 -1.90
CA HIS A 21 0.95 13.61 -3.30
C HIS A 21 1.02 14.86 -4.19
N PHE A 22 1.16 16.05 -3.59
CA PHE A 22 1.02 17.32 -4.30
C PHE A 22 2.16 18.31 -4.02
N VAL A 23 2.91 18.11 -2.93
CA VAL A 23 4.02 19.00 -2.57
C VAL A 23 5.16 18.79 -3.54
N ASP A 24 5.44 19.82 -4.34
CA ASP A 24 6.64 19.86 -5.18
C ASP A 24 7.87 20.20 -4.34
N ALA A 25 8.82 19.29 -4.29
CA ALA A 25 10.08 19.49 -3.61
C ALA A 25 11.02 20.29 -4.53
N VAL A 26 11.06 21.60 -4.36
CA VAL A 26 11.97 22.48 -5.12
C VAL A 26 13.35 22.47 -4.49
N VAL A 27 14.30 21.79 -5.13
CA VAL A 27 15.62 21.50 -4.58
C VAL A 27 16.71 21.86 -5.60
N SER A 28 17.75 22.57 -5.16
CA SER A 28 18.89 22.85 -6.03
C SER A 28 19.64 21.56 -6.40
N PRO A 29 20.29 21.47 -7.57
CA PRO A 29 21.06 20.27 -7.98
C PRO A 29 22.11 19.86 -6.94
N ARG A 30 22.77 20.83 -6.31
CA ARG A 30 23.76 20.57 -5.27
C ARG A 30 23.11 19.94 -4.03
N ALA A 31 22.07 20.56 -3.49
CA ALA A 31 21.37 20.01 -2.30
C ALA A 31 20.77 18.65 -2.57
N LEU A 32 20.22 18.44 -3.78
CA LEU A 32 19.70 17.17 -4.21
C LEU A 32 20.76 16.07 -4.12
N ARG A 33 21.94 16.28 -4.68
CA ARG A 33 23.02 15.28 -4.73
C ARG A 33 23.73 15.08 -3.40
N GLU A 34 23.99 16.16 -2.66
CA GLU A 34 24.79 16.10 -1.44
C GLU A 34 23.97 15.66 -0.22
N ILE A 35 22.66 15.88 -0.22
CA ILE A 35 21.78 15.61 0.91
C ILE A 35 20.75 14.53 0.59
N TYR A 36 19.82 14.81 -0.33
CA TYR A 36 18.64 13.97 -0.54
C TYR A 36 18.93 12.65 -1.24
N LEU A 37 19.89 12.63 -2.13
CA LEU A 37 20.26 11.43 -2.90
C LEU A 37 21.43 10.67 -2.27
N LYS A 38 22.18 11.26 -1.35
CA LYS A 38 23.42 10.68 -0.83
C LYS A 38 23.23 9.29 -0.21
N ALA A 39 22.18 9.09 0.58
CA ALA A 39 21.90 7.80 1.20
C ALA A 39 21.57 6.72 0.15
N TYR A 40 20.86 7.08 -0.92
CA TYR A 40 20.54 6.17 -2.02
C TYR A 40 21.79 5.83 -2.84
N GLU A 41 22.64 6.82 -3.11
CA GLU A 41 23.91 6.60 -3.78
C GLU A 41 24.76 5.56 -3.05
N MET A 42 24.90 5.72 -1.73
CA MET A 42 25.62 4.75 -0.88
C MET A 42 24.95 3.38 -0.89
N ALA A 43 23.62 3.33 -0.78
CA ALA A 43 22.89 2.07 -0.81
C ALA A 43 23.11 1.32 -2.15
N VAL A 44 23.16 2.04 -3.27
CA VAL A 44 23.39 1.44 -4.60
C VAL A 44 24.86 1.06 -4.78
N LYS A 45 25.78 2.01 -4.60
CA LYS A 45 27.20 1.80 -4.94
C LYS A 45 27.95 0.94 -3.92
N GLU A 46 27.62 1.08 -2.64
CA GLU A 46 28.34 0.40 -1.55
C GLU A 46 27.51 -0.76 -0.97
N GLY A 47 26.18 -0.55 -0.85
CA GLY A 47 25.26 -1.54 -0.27
C GLY A 47 24.75 -2.59 -1.26
N GLY A 48 24.94 -2.40 -2.56
CA GLY A 48 24.45 -3.32 -3.59
C GLY A 48 22.92 -3.41 -3.67
N ALA A 49 22.23 -2.32 -3.31
CA ALA A 49 20.78 -2.26 -3.46
C ALA A 49 20.39 -2.38 -4.94
N PHE A 50 19.39 -3.21 -5.23
CA PHE A 50 18.92 -3.44 -6.60
C PHE A 50 17.39 -3.36 -6.73
N LEU A 51 16.68 -2.84 -5.71
CA LEU A 51 15.29 -2.42 -5.79
C LEU A 51 15.14 -1.00 -5.23
N ILE A 52 14.48 -0.15 -6.00
CA ILE A 52 14.17 1.23 -5.64
C ILE A 52 12.68 1.45 -5.84
N MET A 53 12.05 2.22 -4.92
CA MET A 53 10.68 2.69 -5.07
C MET A 53 10.68 4.20 -5.14
N THR A 54 10.06 4.77 -6.18
CA THR A 54 9.89 6.22 -6.32
C THR A 54 8.85 6.75 -5.34
N THR A 55 8.87 8.05 -5.08
CA THR A 55 7.93 8.69 -4.15
C THR A 55 6.64 9.15 -4.84
N TYR A 56 5.65 9.53 -4.04
CA TYR A 56 4.41 10.13 -4.52
C TYR A 56 4.59 11.55 -5.07
N GLY A 57 5.48 12.33 -4.46
CA GLY A 57 5.60 13.75 -4.73
C GLY A 57 6.41 14.06 -5.98
N PRO A 58 6.17 15.23 -6.57
CA PRO A 58 7.06 15.75 -7.60
C PRO A 58 8.37 16.30 -7.01
N LEU A 59 9.39 16.32 -7.84
CA LEU A 59 10.69 16.91 -7.61
C LEU A 59 10.98 17.90 -8.74
N ASN A 60 11.14 19.18 -8.40
CA ASN A 60 11.41 20.24 -9.35
C ASN A 60 10.42 20.25 -10.53
N GLY A 61 9.14 20.10 -10.24
CA GLY A 61 8.09 20.17 -11.23
C GLY A 61 7.75 18.86 -11.96
N LEU A 62 8.43 17.75 -11.66
CA LEU A 62 8.14 16.43 -12.26
C LEU A 62 7.87 15.38 -11.19
N TYR A 63 6.82 14.60 -11.37
CA TYR A 63 6.59 13.42 -10.53
C TYR A 63 7.75 12.45 -10.69
N THR A 64 8.28 11.97 -9.56
CA THR A 64 9.49 11.13 -9.54
C THR A 64 9.34 9.85 -10.36
N ALA A 65 8.14 9.27 -10.40
CA ALA A 65 7.86 8.07 -11.22
C ALA A 65 8.08 8.27 -12.74
N SER A 66 8.20 9.50 -13.21
CA SER A 66 8.45 9.83 -14.61
C SER A 66 9.63 10.79 -14.80
N ASN A 67 10.46 10.94 -13.77
CA ASN A 67 11.60 11.83 -13.82
C ASN A 67 12.81 11.10 -14.43
N TYR A 68 13.00 11.28 -15.75
CA TYR A 68 14.09 10.66 -16.51
C TYR A 68 15.47 10.99 -15.93
N ASP A 69 15.69 12.25 -15.52
CA ASP A 69 16.99 12.65 -14.96
C ASP A 69 17.27 11.93 -13.63
N LEU A 70 16.23 11.73 -12.82
CA LEU A 70 16.35 11.02 -11.55
C LEU A 70 16.57 9.53 -11.77
N ASP A 71 15.64 8.88 -12.51
CA ASP A 71 15.57 7.43 -12.60
C ASP A 71 16.56 6.85 -13.62
N THR A 72 16.85 7.58 -14.70
CA THR A 72 17.78 7.11 -15.74
C THR A 72 19.13 7.76 -15.61
N THR A 73 19.21 9.10 -15.66
CA THR A 73 20.52 9.79 -15.73
C THR A 73 21.31 9.56 -14.43
N ILE A 74 20.71 9.87 -13.30
CA ILE A 74 21.41 9.77 -12.00
C ILE A 74 21.50 8.33 -11.53
N LEU A 75 20.34 7.67 -11.36
CA LEU A 75 20.30 6.36 -10.75
C LEU A 75 21.03 5.30 -11.60
N ARG A 76 20.68 5.21 -12.89
CA ARG A 76 21.22 4.15 -13.74
C ARG A 76 22.55 4.51 -14.39
N ASN A 77 22.67 5.70 -15.02
CA ASN A 77 23.87 6.01 -15.78
C ASN A 77 25.03 6.45 -14.87
N GLU A 78 24.79 7.31 -13.88
CA GLU A 78 25.88 7.80 -13.02
C GLU A 78 26.22 6.81 -11.90
N TRP A 79 25.23 6.14 -11.30
CA TRP A 79 25.49 5.21 -10.19
C TRP A 79 25.63 3.76 -10.62
N GLY A 80 25.33 3.44 -11.89
CA GLY A 80 25.43 2.07 -12.41
C GLY A 80 24.34 1.13 -11.87
N PHE A 81 23.20 1.66 -11.48
CA PHE A 81 22.08 0.84 -10.99
C PHE A 81 21.47 0.01 -12.13
N ASP A 82 21.53 -1.30 -12.00
CA ASP A 82 21.06 -2.29 -12.97
C ASP A 82 19.87 -3.12 -12.46
N GLY A 83 19.27 -2.65 -11.37
CA GLY A 83 18.11 -3.27 -10.74
C GLY A 83 16.76 -2.75 -11.27
N MET A 84 15.70 -2.97 -10.52
CA MET A 84 14.34 -2.61 -10.85
C MET A 84 13.89 -1.37 -10.05
N VAL A 85 13.22 -0.46 -10.74
CA VAL A 85 12.53 0.68 -10.15
C VAL A 85 11.03 0.41 -10.18
N MET A 86 10.34 0.63 -9.06
CA MET A 86 8.89 0.55 -8.96
C MET A 86 8.31 1.88 -8.49
N THR A 87 7.06 2.13 -8.81
CA THR A 87 6.32 3.26 -8.24
C THR A 87 5.88 2.97 -6.82
N ASP A 88 5.58 4.01 -6.05
CA ASP A 88 4.68 3.86 -4.91
C ASP A 88 3.25 3.58 -5.41
N TRP A 89 2.33 3.18 -4.51
CA TRP A 89 0.96 2.77 -4.85
C TRP A 89 0.17 3.92 -5.46
N TRP A 90 -0.32 3.74 -6.69
CA TRP A 90 -1.05 4.77 -7.46
C TRP A 90 -0.31 6.10 -7.59
N ALA A 91 1.03 6.07 -7.64
CA ALA A 91 1.81 7.26 -7.88
C ALA A 91 1.51 7.85 -9.26
N LYS A 92 1.46 9.17 -9.32
CA LYS A 92 1.27 9.91 -10.57
C LYS A 92 2.58 9.98 -11.36
N ALA A 93 2.45 10.13 -12.66
CA ALA A 93 3.54 10.50 -13.57
C ALA A 93 3.13 11.70 -14.40
N GLY A 94 4.08 12.52 -14.80
CA GLY A 94 3.87 13.73 -15.57
C GLY A 94 4.33 14.99 -14.85
N PRO A 95 4.03 16.18 -15.43
CA PRO A 95 4.41 17.46 -14.86
C PRO A 95 3.52 17.82 -13.67
N ALA A 96 4.10 18.47 -12.67
CA ALA A 96 3.39 19.05 -11.55
C ALA A 96 3.29 20.56 -11.77
N GLY A 97 2.22 21.03 -12.38
CA GLY A 97 1.77 22.42 -12.51
C GLY A 97 2.77 23.56 -12.77
N SER A 98 3.98 23.46 -12.25
CA SER A 98 5.05 24.46 -12.38
C SER A 98 6.29 23.88 -13.08
N ALA A 99 6.11 22.92 -13.98
CA ALA A 99 7.21 22.24 -14.65
C ALA A 99 8.25 23.23 -15.16
N ALA A 100 9.42 23.22 -14.55
CA ALA A 100 10.58 23.89 -15.09
C ALA A 100 10.88 23.36 -16.50
N ALA A 101 11.44 24.18 -17.36
CA ALA A 101 11.68 23.86 -18.77
C ALA A 101 12.27 22.45 -18.92
N ILE A 102 11.48 21.53 -19.47
CA ILE A 102 11.93 20.21 -19.84
C ILE A 102 12.77 20.38 -21.09
N THR A 103 14.05 20.07 -20.98
CA THR A 103 15.03 20.33 -22.07
C THR A 103 15.05 19.21 -23.09
N ASP A 104 14.62 18.00 -22.73
CA ASP A 104 14.52 16.87 -23.67
C ASP A 104 13.22 16.96 -24.48
N PRO A 105 13.29 17.12 -25.82
CA PRO A 105 12.09 17.21 -26.66
C PRO A 105 11.18 15.98 -26.59
N LYS A 106 11.75 14.78 -26.35
CA LYS A 106 10.97 13.56 -26.21
C LYS A 106 10.18 13.56 -24.90
N MET A 107 10.85 13.94 -23.82
CA MET A 107 10.19 14.05 -22.51
C MET A 107 9.15 15.17 -22.52
N ALA A 108 9.41 16.30 -23.16
CA ALA A 108 8.42 17.36 -23.31
C ALA A 108 7.12 16.84 -23.95
N ARG A 109 7.21 16.06 -25.03
CA ARG A 109 6.03 15.45 -25.68
C ARG A 109 5.28 14.47 -24.80
N ILE A 110 5.99 13.65 -24.01
CA ILE A 110 5.38 12.70 -23.07
C ILE A 110 4.68 13.43 -21.92
N LEU A 111 5.22 14.57 -21.52
CA LEU A 111 4.76 15.36 -20.38
C LEU A 111 3.80 16.49 -20.75
N GLU A 112 3.42 16.62 -22.02
CA GLU A 112 2.32 17.50 -22.45
C GLU A 112 0.95 17.05 -21.87
N SER A 113 0.85 15.81 -21.41
CA SER A 113 -0.35 15.28 -20.76
C SER A 113 -0.40 15.66 -19.27
N GLU A 114 -1.60 15.79 -18.73
CA GLU A 114 -1.82 15.98 -17.30
C GLU A 114 -1.13 14.90 -16.45
N ALA A 115 -0.66 15.29 -15.27
CA ALA A 115 -0.12 14.34 -14.30
C ALA A 115 -1.18 13.34 -13.87
N SER A 116 -0.94 12.06 -14.12
CA SER A 116 -1.93 11.00 -13.91
C SER A 116 -1.28 9.69 -13.49
N ILE A 117 -2.02 8.91 -12.71
CA ILE A 117 -1.70 7.49 -12.46
C ILE A 117 -1.77 6.63 -13.74
N LYS A 118 -2.42 7.14 -14.79
CA LYS A 118 -2.60 6.47 -16.07
C LYS A 118 -1.45 6.75 -17.05
N ASN A 119 -0.54 7.65 -16.69
CA ASN A 119 0.54 8.07 -17.59
C ASN A 119 1.75 7.12 -17.50
N THR A 120 1.52 5.86 -17.80
CA THR A 120 2.57 4.82 -17.84
C THR A 120 3.56 5.02 -18.97
N THR A 121 3.17 5.70 -20.04
CA THR A 121 4.09 6.11 -21.12
C THR A 121 5.28 6.91 -20.58
N ALA A 122 5.02 7.89 -19.71
CA ALA A 122 6.07 8.68 -19.08
C ALA A 122 6.92 7.83 -18.10
N MET A 123 6.30 6.91 -17.35
CA MET A 123 7.00 5.98 -16.45
C MET A 123 7.94 5.06 -17.23
N ILE A 124 7.46 4.45 -18.33
CA ILE A 124 8.26 3.59 -19.20
C ILE A 124 9.49 4.32 -19.72
N SER A 125 9.29 5.54 -20.20
CA SER A 125 10.37 6.36 -20.75
C SER A 125 11.45 6.67 -19.70
N ALA A 126 11.05 6.97 -18.46
CA ALA A 126 11.97 7.24 -17.36
C ALA A 126 12.66 5.98 -16.78
N GLN A 127 12.33 4.78 -17.26
CA GLN A 127 12.79 3.49 -16.71
C GLN A 127 12.28 3.19 -15.30
N ASN A 128 11.08 3.62 -15.00
CA ASN A 128 10.31 3.05 -13.90
C ASN A 128 9.68 1.75 -14.44
N ASP A 129 10.02 0.61 -13.87
CA ASP A 129 9.82 -0.70 -14.52
C ASP A 129 8.51 -1.37 -14.09
N VAL A 130 8.03 -1.06 -12.88
CA VAL A 130 6.83 -1.68 -12.29
C VAL A 130 5.91 -0.62 -11.71
N TYR A 131 4.64 -0.69 -12.09
CA TYR A 131 3.61 0.28 -11.68
C TYR A 131 2.70 -0.34 -10.62
N MET A 132 2.65 0.28 -9.45
CA MET A 132 1.87 -0.17 -8.31
C MET A 132 0.61 0.70 -8.18
N VAL A 133 -0.60 0.19 -8.07
CA VAL A 133 -1.04 -1.20 -8.19
C VAL A 133 -2.15 -1.30 -9.23
N THR A 134 -2.41 -2.48 -9.74
CA THR A 134 -3.58 -2.75 -10.57
C THR A 134 -4.26 -4.04 -10.10
N ALA A 135 -5.60 -4.05 -10.16
CA ALA A 135 -6.39 -5.23 -9.85
C ALA A 135 -6.36 -6.27 -10.98
N ASP A 136 -6.22 -5.80 -12.22
CA ASP A 136 -6.12 -6.62 -13.41
C ASP A 136 -5.21 -5.92 -14.43
N SER A 137 -3.98 -6.40 -14.53
CA SER A 137 -3.02 -5.87 -15.49
C SER A 137 -3.28 -6.36 -16.93
N ALA A 138 -3.80 -7.56 -17.08
CA ALA A 138 -4.10 -8.11 -18.41
C ALA A 138 -5.28 -7.37 -19.08
N GLY A 139 -6.31 -7.04 -18.28
CA GLY A 139 -7.46 -6.27 -18.72
C GLY A 139 -7.25 -4.74 -18.69
N ASN A 140 -6.06 -4.26 -18.34
CA ASN A 140 -5.76 -2.85 -18.17
C ASN A 140 -6.78 -2.11 -17.29
N ALA A 141 -7.03 -2.64 -16.09
CA ALA A 141 -8.02 -2.09 -15.16
C ALA A 141 -7.77 -0.63 -14.77
N ASN A 142 -6.52 -0.17 -14.83
CA ASN A 142 -6.16 1.23 -14.58
C ASN A 142 -6.37 2.15 -15.79
N LEU A 143 -6.71 1.60 -16.96
CA LEU A 143 -6.86 2.37 -18.22
C LEU A 143 -5.62 3.21 -18.52
N ASP A 144 -4.43 2.63 -18.36
CA ASP A 144 -3.17 3.29 -18.65
C ASP A 144 -2.95 3.53 -20.15
N ASN A 145 -2.04 4.45 -20.45
CA ASN A 145 -1.80 4.91 -21.82
C ASN A 145 -0.63 4.22 -22.55
N ALA A 146 -0.07 3.11 -22.03
CA ALA A 146 1.11 2.47 -22.61
C ALA A 146 0.89 2.00 -24.05
N GLU A 147 -0.24 1.33 -24.32
CA GLU A 147 -0.58 0.88 -25.68
C GLU A 147 -0.78 2.03 -26.65
N ALA A 148 -1.46 3.09 -26.22
CA ALA A 148 -1.63 4.30 -27.01
C ALA A 148 -0.29 4.97 -27.28
N GLY A 149 0.58 5.08 -26.28
CA GLY A 149 1.92 5.62 -26.43
C GLY A 149 2.80 4.83 -27.41
N LEU A 150 2.68 3.52 -27.43
CA LEU A 150 3.38 2.66 -28.41
C LEU A 150 2.84 2.88 -29.84
N LYS A 151 1.52 2.93 -30.01
CA LYS A 151 0.89 3.18 -31.30
C LYS A 151 1.22 4.56 -31.90
N THR A 152 1.35 5.55 -31.05
CA THR A 152 1.68 6.94 -31.47
C THR A 152 3.19 7.21 -31.57
N GLY A 153 4.03 6.27 -31.17
CA GLY A 153 5.48 6.41 -31.18
C GLY A 153 6.02 7.30 -30.06
N LEU A 154 5.24 7.59 -29.01
CA LEU A 154 5.71 8.29 -27.81
C LEU A 154 6.70 7.44 -27.03
N ILE A 155 6.46 6.12 -26.98
CA ILE A 155 7.42 5.12 -26.53
C ILE A 155 7.69 4.11 -27.63
N THR A 156 8.79 3.40 -27.51
CA THR A 156 9.23 2.38 -28.47
C THR A 156 9.14 0.98 -27.86
N ARG A 157 9.06 -0.03 -28.71
CA ARG A 157 9.20 -1.41 -28.26
C ARG A 157 10.52 -1.66 -27.52
N GLY A 158 11.59 -0.95 -27.92
CA GLY A 158 12.90 -1.03 -27.27
C GLY A 158 12.86 -0.58 -25.81
N GLU A 159 12.10 0.47 -25.49
CA GLU A 159 11.92 0.96 -24.12
C GLU A 159 11.14 -0.05 -23.26
N LEU A 160 10.11 -0.68 -23.82
CA LEU A 160 9.38 -1.76 -23.12
C LEU A 160 10.29 -2.97 -22.85
N LEU A 161 11.08 -3.39 -23.85
CA LEU A 161 12.02 -4.51 -23.69
C LEU A 161 13.13 -4.18 -22.69
N ARG A 162 13.60 -2.94 -22.65
CA ARG A 162 14.56 -2.47 -21.66
C ARG A 162 14.00 -2.59 -20.24
N ASN A 163 12.78 -2.11 -19.99
CA ASN A 163 12.14 -2.21 -18.68
C ASN A 163 11.90 -3.69 -18.29
N ALA A 164 11.45 -4.51 -19.24
CA ALA A 164 11.33 -5.94 -19.00
C ALA A 164 12.68 -6.61 -18.68
N ALA A 165 13.76 -6.20 -19.34
CA ALA A 165 15.11 -6.69 -19.05
C ALA A 165 15.57 -6.30 -17.63
N ASN A 166 15.26 -5.09 -17.16
CA ASN A 166 15.55 -4.67 -15.80
C ASN A 166 14.85 -5.59 -14.76
N ILE A 167 13.59 -5.94 -14.99
CA ILE A 167 12.85 -6.90 -14.15
C ILE A 167 13.52 -8.29 -14.20
N CYS A 168 13.84 -8.80 -15.39
CA CYS A 168 14.47 -10.09 -15.55
C CYS A 168 15.86 -10.14 -14.87
N ASN A 169 16.62 -9.04 -14.88
CA ASN A 169 17.91 -8.95 -14.21
C ASN A 169 17.79 -9.09 -12.69
N VAL A 170 16.73 -8.54 -12.11
CA VAL A 170 16.41 -8.74 -10.69
C VAL A 170 16.04 -10.20 -10.42
N LEU A 171 15.13 -10.76 -11.21
CA LEU A 171 14.70 -12.15 -11.05
C LEU A 171 15.88 -13.13 -11.10
N LYS A 172 16.82 -12.93 -12.02
CA LYS A 172 18.04 -13.78 -12.10
C LYS A 172 18.91 -13.74 -10.84
N ARG A 173 18.84 -12.68 -10.05
CA ARG A 173 19.60 -12.54 -8.80
C ARG A 173 18.95 -13.24 -7.62
N LEU A 174 17.65 -13.52 -7.71
CA LEU A 174 16.90 -14.18 -6.65
C LEU A 174 17.17 -15.69 -6.70
N ALA A 175 17.55 -16.27 -5.58
CA ALA A 175 17.84 -17.70 -5.51
C ALA A 175 16.61 -18.57 -5.82
N VAL A 176 15.42 -18.11 -5.45
CA VAL A 176 14.15 -18.77 -5.79
C VAL A 176 14.01 -18.91 -7.31
N SER A 177 14.28 -17.85 -8.08
CA SER A 177 14.18 -17.89 -9.55
C SER A 177 15.24 -18.81 -10.17
N ARG A 178 16.44 -18.86 -9.60
CA ARG A 178 17.48 -19.81 -10.04
C ARG A 178 17.05 -21.25 -9.83
N ARG A 179 16.49 -21.58 -8.68
CA ARG A 179 15.96 -22.92 -8.41
C ARG A 179 14.84 -23.32 -9.36
N LEU A 180 13.94 -22.39 -9.70
CA LEU A 180 12.89 -22.65 -10.69
C LEU A 180 13.44 -22.94 -12.09
N VAL A 181 14.53 -22.26 -12.49
CA VAL A 181 15.18 -22.46 -13.79
C VAL A 181 16.01 -23.73 -13.81
N ASP A 182 16.71 -24.03 -12.71
CA ASP A 182 17.62 -25.17 -12.61
C ASP A 182 16.89 -26.48 -12.26
N GLY A 183 15.56 -26.44 -12.06
CA GLY A 183 14.73 -27.62 -11.80
C GLY A 183 14.87 -28.21 -10.39
N GLU A 184 15.36 -27.41 -9.45
CA GLU A 184 15.35 -27.79 -8.02
C GLU A 184 13.95 -27.54 -7.44
N ASP A 185 13.08 -28.54 -7.60
CA ASP A 185 11.64 -28.44 -7.23
C ASP A 185 11.35 -28.54 -5.72
N GLU A 186 12.35 -28.78 -4.87
CA GLU A 186 12.12 -28.90 -3.42
C GLU A 186 12.56 -27.64 -2.68
N ILE A 187 11.57 -26.84 -2.28
CA ILE A 187 11.77 -25.75 -1.33
C ILE A 187 11.72 -26.34 0.10
N GLU A 188 12.89 -26.53 0.70
CA GLU A 188 12.95 -26.85 2.13
C GLU A 188 12.61 -25.58 2.95
N VAL A 189 11.44 -25.58 3.60
CA VAL A 189 11.06 -24.51 4.53
C VAL A 189 11.80 -24.70 5.84
N LYS A 190 12.94 -24.02 5.99
CA LYS A 190 13.69 -24.00 7.27
C LYS A 190 12.96 -23.11 8.26
N ASN A 191 12.81 -23.62 9.48
CA ASN A 191 12.13 -22.96 10.59
C ASN A 191 10.59 -22.83 10.44
N ALA A 192 9.94 -23.66 9.64
CA ALA A 192 8.49 -23.79 9.75
C ALA A 192 8.14 -24.14 11.19
N PRO A 193 7.11 -23.53 11.81
CA PRO A 193 6.66 -23.92 13.13
C PRO A 193 6.34 -25.42 13.13
N LYS A 194 6.84 -26.16 14.12
CA LYS A 194 6.57 -27.61 14.22
C LYS A 194 5.06 -27.82 14.31
N GLY A 195 4.52 -28.62 13.40
CA GLY A 195 3.08 -28.88 13.29
C GLY A 195 2.28 -27.87 12.49
N ALA A 196 2.93 -26.88 11.88
CA ALA A 196 2.27 -26.02 10.92
C ALA A 196 2.08 -26.77 9.59
N ASP A 197 0.91 -27.35 9.43
CA ASP A 197 0.43 -27.68 8.10
C ASP A 197 0.04 -26.37 7.41
N VAL A 198 0.64 -26.07 6.25
CA VAL A 198 0.35 -24.85 5.48
C VAL A 198 -1.13 -24.76 5.11
N LYS A 199 -1.86 -25.88 5.16
CA LYS A 199 -3.32 -25.94 4.96
C LYS A 199 -4.12 -25.51 6.20
N THR A 200 -3.52 -25.39 7.38
CA THR A 200 -4.21 -25.03 8.64
C THR A 200 -4.14 -23.55 8.99
N TYR A 201 -3.48 -22.72 8.23
CA TYR A 201 -3.57 -21.25 8.36
C TYR A 201 -4.83 -20.65 7.72
N TYR A 202 -5.80 -21.46 7.36
CA TYR A 202 -7.12 -20.97 7.03
C TYR A 202 -7.80 -20.54 8.34
N MET A 203 -7.65 -19.28 8.73
CA MET A 203 -8.58 -18.68 9.66
C MET A 203 -9.93 -18.63 8.95
N PRO A 204 -10.97 -19.32 9.47
CA PRO A 204 -12.26 -19.31 8.81
C PRO A 204 -12.78 -17.86 8.79
N PHE A 205 -13.11 -17.36 7.60
CA PHE A 205 -13.76 -16.07 7.49
C PHE A 205 -15.16 -16.12 8.11
N THR A 206 -15.46 -15.15 8.94
CA THR A 206 -16.84 -14.88 9.34
C THR A 206 -17.51 -14.10 8.22
N GLU A 207 -18.60 -14.65 7.70
CA GLU A 207 -19.34 -14.01 6.61
C GLU A 207 -20.27 -12.93 7.15
N ILE A 208 -20.12 -11.71 6.65
CA ILE A 208 -21.01 -10.56 6.90
C ILE A 208 -21.85 -10.33 5.65
N SER A 209 -23.03 -10.92 5.60
CA SER A 209 -23.89 -10.92 4.40
C SER A 209 -25.23 -10.23 4.60
N GLN A 210 -25.62 -9.96 5.85
CA GLN A 210 -26.89 -9.30 6.21
C GLN A 210 -26.66 -7.83 6.59
N ASN A 211 -27.74 -7.07 6.69
CA ASN A 211 -27.69 -5.68 7.14
C ASN A 211 -27.39 -5.54 8.64
N ASP A 212 -27.64 -6.60 9.39
CA ASP A 212 -27.25 -6.76 10.79
C ASP A 212 -26.74 -8.19 10.95
N THR A 213 -25.46 -8.34 11.30
CA THR A 213 -24.82 -9.64 11.50
C THR A 213 -24.13 -9.64 12.86
N GLU A 214 -24.51 -10.56 13.71
CA GLU A 214 -23.84 -10.77 14.98
C GLU A 214 -22.52 -11.53 14.75
N LEU A 215 -21.44 -11.03 15.34
CA LEU A 215 -20.12 -11.66 15.31
C LEU A 215 -20.08 -12.77 16.35
N ASP A 216 -19.61 -13.96 15.95
CA ASP A 216 -19.29 -15.01 16.91
C ASP A 216 -18.10 -14.57 17.78
N ILE A 217 -18.38 -14.27 19.04
CA ILE A 217 -17.40 -13.86 20.04
C ILE A 217 -16.99 -14.99 20.98
N THR A 218 -17.28 -16.23 20.61
CA THR A 218 -16.84 -17.40 21.40
C THR A 218 -15.31 -17.35 21.58
N GLY A 219 -14.88 -17.33 22.84
CA GLY A 219 -13.45 -17.23 23.18
C GLY A 219 -12.87 -15.82 23.15
N LEU A 220 -13.72 -14.78 23.08
CA LEU A 220 -13.27 -13.39 23.24
C LEU A 220 -12.56 -13.23 24.60
N LYS A 221 -11.34 -12.71 24.55
CA LYS A 221 -10.52 -12.42 25.73
C LYS A 221 -10.63 -10.95 26.08
N THR A 222 -11.08 -10.64 27.30
CA THR A 222 -11.28 -9.26 27.77
C THR A 222 -10.28 -8.83 28.85
N GLU A 223 -9.27 -9.67 29.13
CA GLU A 223 -8.20 -9.34 30.09
C GLU A 223 -7.31 -8.22 29.53
N ALA A 224 -6.61 -7.53 30.42
CA ALA A 224 -5.68 -6.48 30.05
C ALA A 224 -4.64 -6.95 29.01
N LYS A 225 -4.40 -6.13 28.01
CA LYS A 225 -3.47 -6.37 26.90
C LYS A 225 -3.86 -7.54 25.98
N SER A 226 -5.08 -8.06 26.07
CA SER A 226 -5.55 -9.06 25.14
C SER A 226 -5.89 -8.44 23.78
N LYS A 227 -5.57 -9.17 22.71
CA LYS A 227 -5.91 -8.82 21.33
C LYS A 227 -6.69 -9.98 20.71
N ASN A 228 -7.91 -9.67 20.29
CA ASN A 228 -8.78 -10.60 19.58
C ASN A 228 -8.80 -10.23 18.12
N VAL A 229 -8.73 -11.22 17.25
CA VAL A 229 -8.62 -11.04 15.82
C VAL A 229 -9.67 -11.84 15.10
N TYR A 230 -10.35 -11.20 14.17
CA TYR A 230 -11.37 -11.79 13.32
C TYR A 230 -11.04 -11.54 11.87
N THR A 231 -11.18 -12.55 11.03
CA THR A 231 -11.15 -12.44 9.59
C THR A 231 -12.58 -12.44 9.07
N LEU A 232 -12.93 -11.44 8.28
CA LEU A 232 -14.29 -11.16 7.85
C LEU A 232 -14.38 -11.19 6.34
N HIS A 233 -15.45 -11.81 5.81
CA HIS A 233 -15.81 -11.71 4.40
C HIS A 233 -17.12 -10.90 4.28
N ILE A 234 -16.99 -9.63 3.87
CA ILE A 234 -18.12 -8.68 3.84
C ILE A 234 -18.70 -8.60 2.44
N LYS A 235 -19.84 -9.27 2.23
CA LYS A 235 -20.52 -9.32 0.92
C LYS A 235 -21.16 -7.99 0.52
N ASN A 236 -21.72 -7.29 1.48
CA ASN A 236 -22.35 -5.99 1.26
C ASN A 236 -21.36 -4.89 1.61
N GLN A 237 -20.47 -4.52 0.67
CA GLN A 237 -19.51 -3.44 0.91
C GLN A 237 -20.20 -2.13 1.27
N GLY A 238 -19.60 -1.38 2.21
CA GLY A 238 -20.18 -0.11 2.66
C GLY A 238 -19.66 0.33 4.02
N LEU A 239 -20.35 1.30 4.59
CA LEU A 239 -20.11 1.78 5.94
C LEU A 239 -20.95 0.99 6.94
N TYR A 240 -20.30 0.53 7.99
CA TYR A 240 -20.92 -0.22 9.09
C TYR A 240 -20.70 0.49 10.41
N ASP A 241 -21.72 0.41 11.30
CA ASP A 241 -21.49 0.60 12.71
C ASP A 241 -21.19 -0.79 13.31
N LEU A 242 -20.06 -0.91 13.96
CA LEU A 242 -19.75 -2.03 14.84
C LEU A 242 -20.33 -1.70 16.21
N VAL A 243 -21.42 -2.36 16.58
CA VAL A 243 -22.17 -2.09 17.80
C VAL A 243 -21.79 -3.10 18.86
N PHE A 244 -21.22 -2.62 19.95
CA PHE A 244 -20.83 -3.40 21.11
C PHE A 244 -21.90 -3.26 22.19
N ARG A 245 -22.47 -4.36 22.64
CA ARG A 245 -23.25 -4.40 23.87
C ARG A 245 -22.33 -4.89 24.99
N LEU A 246 -22.06 -4.00 25.93
CA LEU A 246 -21.05 -4.26 26.96
C LEU A 246 -21.46 -3.66 28.31
N LYS A 247 -20.78 -4.11 29.35
CA LYS A 247 -20.86 -3.52 30.69
C LYS A 247 -19.50 -3.47 31.36
N SER A 248 -19.36 -2.67 32.39
CA SER A 248 -18.16 -2.58 33.21
C SER A 248 -18.52 -2.53 34.69
N ASP A 249 -17.81 -3.35 35.46
CA ASP A 249 -17.87 -3.38 36.93
C ASP A 249 -16.92 -2.37 37.59
N ALA A 250 -16.20 -1.61 36.78
CA ALA A 250 -15.34 -0.53 37.25
C ALA A 250 -16.13 0.56 37.98
N GLY A 251 -15.48 1.30 38.85
CA GLY A 251 -16.12 2.42 39.54
C GLY A 251 -16.59 3.52 38.58
N GLU A 252 -17.58 4.31 38.96
CA GLU A 252 -18.20 5.34 38.12
C GLU A 252 -17.22 6.32 37.48
N LEU A 253 -16.12 6.64 38.17
CA LEU A 253 -15.06 7.51 37.68
C LEU A 253 -13.90 6.78 36.96
N SER A 254 -13.95 5.46 36.90
CA SER A 254 -12.95 4.67 36.19
C SER A 254 -13.16 4.75 34.69
N GLN A 255 -12.06 4.75 33.93
CA GLN A 255 -12.10 4.71 32.48
C GLN A 255 -11.40 3.44 32.00
N THR A 256 -12.18 2.49 31.51
CA THR A 256 -11.65 1.26 30.91
C THR A 256 -11.71 1.39 29.39
N THR A 257 -10.59 1.20 28.74
CA THR A 257 -10.46 1.50 27.32
C THR A 257 -10.21 0.24 26.50
N MET A 258 -10.92 0.15 25.40
CA MET A 258 -10.64 -0.82 24.34
C MET A 258 -10.50 -0.10 22.99
N THR A 259 -9.76 -0.67 22.06
CA THR A 259 -9.57 -0.10 20.72
C THR A 259 -9.99 -1.09 19.65
N VAL A 260 -10.53 -0.56 18.57
CA VAL A 260 -10.95 -1.30 17.38
C VAL A 260 -10.10 -0.86 16.20
N SER A 261 -9.49 -1.82 15.53
CA SER A 261 -8.72 -1.59 14.31
C SER A 261 -9.24 -2.48 13.19
N GLU A 262 -9.30 -1.94 11.99
CA GLU A 262 -9.62 -2.67 10.77
C GLU A 262 -8.47 -2.53 9.79
N ASN A 263 -8.01 -3.65 9.24
CA ASN A 263 -6.90 -3.70 8.29
C ASN A 263 -5.66 -2.92 8.77
N SER A 264 -5.35 -3.06 10.06
CA SER A 264 -4.28 -2.37 10.79
C SER A 264 -4.47 -0.87 11.00
N MET A 265 -5.58 -0.28 10.57
CA MET A 265 -5.93 1.10 10.86
C MET A 265 -6.85 1.18 12.08
N MET A 266 -6.49 1.99 13.06
CA MET A 266 -7.35 2.25 14.22
C MET A 266 -8.62 2.99 13.76
N ARG A 267 -9.78 2.41 14.03
CA ARG A 267 -11.09 2.97 13.68
C ARG A 267 -11.72 3.74 14.83
N GLY A 268 -11.43 3.33 16.05
CA GLY A 268 -11.91 4.03 17.22
C GLY A 268 -11.44 3.43 18.53
N SER A 269 -11.61 4.20 19.58
CA SER A 269 -11.46 3.76 20.96
C SER A 269 -12.80 3.91 21.67
N ILE A 270 -13.15 2.87 22.42
CA ILE A 270 -14.30 2.87 23.32
C ILE A 270 -13.75 3.05 24.73
N THR A 271 -14.18 4.09 25.41
CA THR A 271 -13.89 4.29 26.84
C THR A 271 -15.18 4.06 27.61
N VAL A 272 -15.16 3.09 28.51
CA VAL A 272 -16.31 2.71 29.31
C VAL A 272 -16.05 3.14 30.75
N ASN A 273 -16.97 3.91 31.30
CA ASN A 273 -17.03 4.16 32.73
C ASN A 273 -17.79 3.01 33.41
N GLY A 274 -17.81 2.96 34.73
CA GLY A 274 -18.64 1.97 35.43
C GLY A 274 -20.10 2.06 35.00
N THR A 275 -20.73 0.93 34.68
CA THR A 275 -22.10 0.87 34.18
C THR A 275 -23.10 0.44 35.26
N ASN A 276 -22.68 0.29 36.51
CA ASN A 276 -23.51 -0.21 37.63
C ASN A 276 -24.20 -1.56 37.32
N GLY A 277 -23.54 -2.40 36.50
CA GLY A 277 -24.08 -3.69 36.08
C GLY A 277 -25.04 -3.65 34.90
N GLU A 278 -25.36 -2.45 34.40
CA GLU A 278 -26.24 -2.27 33.24
C GLU A 278 -25.48 -2.51 31.91
N TRP A 279 -26.14 -3.13 30.96
CA TRP A 279 -25.65 -3.30 29.62
C TRP A 279 -25.85 -2.02 28.81
N VAL A 280 -24.77 -1.50 28.23
CA VAL A 280 -24.78 -0.27 27.41
C VAL A 280 -24.26 -0.55 26.00
N GLU A 281 -24.69 0.26 25.04
CA GLU A 281 -24.20 0.16 23.66
C GLU A 281 -23.15 1.21 23.38
N HIS A 282 -22.06 0.76 22.72
CA HIS A 282 -21.05 1.62 22.14
C HIS A 282 -20.89 1.30 20.65
N ARG A 283 -20.55 2.30 19.85
CA ARG A 283 -20.43 2.14 18.40
C ARG A 283 -19.10 2.64 17.88
N VAL A 284 -18.52 1.88 16.96
CA VAL A 284 -17.34 2.28 16.19
C VAL A 284 -17.67 2.12 14.72
N GLN A 285 -17.46 3.17 13.94
CA GLN A 285 -17.70 3.10 12.50
C GLN A 285 -16.51 2.45 11.80
N ILE A 286 -16.78 1.52 10.89
CA ILE A 286 -15.81 0.91 10.01
C ILE A 286 -16.19 1.14 8.56
N ASP A 287 -15.19 1.23 7.69
CA ASP A 287 -15.37 1.45 6.25
C ASP A 287 -14.90 0.23 5.46
N ALA A 288 -15.85 -0.67 5.19
CA ALA A 288 -15.65 -1.87 4.38
C ALA A 288 -15.99 -1.64 2.91
N SER A 289 -15.79 -0.42 2.38
CA SER A 289 -16.08 -0.10 0.97
C SER A 289 -14.98 -0.49 -0.01
N TYR A 290 -13.76 -0.75 0.48
CA TYR A 290 -12.59 -0.94 -0.38
C TYR A 290 -12.32 -2.40 -0.73
N GLN A 291 -12.68 -3.33 0.13
CA GLN A 291 -12.42 -4.75 -0.07
C GLN A 291 -13.46 -5.62 0.64
N THR A 292 -13.62 -6.86 0.17
CA THR A 292 -14.53 -7.84 0.77
C THR A 292 -13.93 -8.52 1.98
N ASP A 293 -12.62 -8.82 1.92
CA ASP A 293 -11.91 -9.52 2.99
C ASP A 293 -11.25 -8.51 3.92
N ASN A 294 -11.65 -8.54 5.18
CA ASN A 294 -11.22 -7.59 6.19
C ASN A 294 -10.66 -8.31 7.42
N TYR A 295 -9.73 -7.62 8.07
CA TYR A 295 -9.12 -8.06 9.31
C TYR A 295 -9.54 -7.09 10.42
N LEU A 296 -10.33 -7.58 11.37
CA LEU A 296 -10.78 -6.83 12.54
C LEU A 296 -9.95 -7.23 13.76
N ALA A 297 -9.40 -6.26 14.48
CA ALA A 297 -8.73 -6.48 15.74
C ALA A 297 -9.38 -5.65 16.85
N ILE A 298 -9.69 -6.31 17.96
CA ILE A 298 -10.24 -5.72 19.17
C ILE A 298 -9.20 -5.89 20.27
N TYR A 299 -8.70 -4.79 20.80
CA TYR A 299 -7.68 -4.79 21.84
C TYR A 299 -8.22 -4.18 23.12
N PHE A 300 -8.10 -4.91 24.22
CA PHE A 300 -8.46 -4.46 25.57
C PHE A 300 -7.20 -3.95 26.27
N ALA A 301 -7.17 -2.66 26.54
CA ALA A 301 -6.02 -2.06 27.25
C ALA A 301 -6.00 -2.45 28.73
N GLN A 302 -7.18 -2.67 29.30
CA GLN A 302 -7.39 -2.95 30.73
C GLN A 302 -8.46 -4.04 30.88
N THR A 303 -8.52 -4.67 32.04
CA THR A 303 -9.62 -5.56 32.45
C THR A 303 -10.84 -4.74 32.89
N GLY A 304 -12.00 -5.38 33.04
CA GLY A 304 -13.21 -4.79 33.62
C GLY A 304 -14.26 -4.41 32.59
N ILE A 305 -14.14 -4.89 31.35
CA ILE A 305 -15.22 -4.85 30.35
C ILE A 305 -15.71 -6.29 30.12
N GLU A 306 -17.00 -6.50 30.23
CA GLU A 306 -17.70 -7.68 29.71
C GLU A 306 -18.40 -7.31 28.41
N VAL A 307 -18.36 -8.17 27.42
CA VAL A 307 -19.01 -7.99 26.12
C VAL A 307 -20.05 -9.09 25.95
N ASP A 308 -21.29 -8.68 25.71
CA ASP A 308 -22.43 -9.57 25.49
C ASP A 308 -22.53 -9.93 24.00
N SER A 309 -22.52 -8.92 23.14
CA SER A 309 -22.60 -9.11 21.70
C SER A 309 -21.86 -8.01 20.94
N ILE A 310 -21.48 -8.34 19.69
CA ILE A 310 -20.92 -7.40 18.73
C ILE A 310 -21.66 -7.59 17.41
N HIS A 311 -22.27 -6.51 16.91
CA HIS A 311 -23.05 -6.53 15.68
C HIS A 311 -22.43 -5.66 14.60
N PHE A 312 -22.40 -6.15 13.37
CA PHE A 312 -22.11 -5.39 12.16
C PHE A 312 -23.42 -4.86 11.60
N VAL A 313 -23.71 -3.58 11.80
CA VAL A 313 -24.93 -2.93 11.32
C VAL A 313 -24.62 -2.06 10.11
N LEU A 314 -25.12 -2.44 8.94
CA LEU A 314 -24.91 -1.69 7.70
C LEU A 314 -25.60 -0.33 7.76
N LYS A 315 -24.81 0.74 7.70
CA LYS A 315 -25.30 2.14 7.69
C LYS A 315 -25.58 2.62 6.28
N LYS A 316 -24.63 2.34 5.39
CA LYS A 316 -24.71 2.80 4.00
C LYS A 316 -24.03 1.77 3.11
N LYS A 317 -24.81 1.17 2.23
CA LYS A 317 -24.28 0.26 1.20
C LYS A 317 -23.51 1.08 0.16
N LEU A 318 -22.36 0.55 -0.28
CA LEU A 318 -21.63 1.11 -1.40
C LEU A 318 -22.47 0.95 -2.67
N ASP A 319 -22.72 2.04 -3.35
CA ASP A 319 -23.34 2.01 -4.68
C ASP A 319 -22.23 1.70 -5.72
N MET A 320 -22.18 0.46 -6.16
CA MET A 320 -21.23 0.00 -7.17
C MET A 320 -21.50 0.59 -8.56
N GLY A 321 -22.67 1.21 -8.79
CA GLY A 321 -23.01 1.93 -10.01
C GLY A 321 -22.60 3.40 -9.99
N ALA A 322 -22.36 3.99 -8.83
CA ALA A 322 -21.82 5.33 -8.73
C ALA A 322 -20.34 5.30 -9.14
N LYS A 323 -19.98 6.08 -10.17
CA LYS A 323 -18.57 6.37 -10.43
C LYS A 323 -17.98 6.91 -9.12
N ARG A 324 -16.96 6.23 -8.60
CA ARG A 324 -16.17 6.80 -7.51
C ARG A 324 -15.59 8.09 -8.05
N ASP A 325 -15.96 9.22 -7.47
CA ASP A 325 -15.22 10.45 -7.65
C ASP A 325 -13.87 10.23 -6.99
N VAL A 326 -12.88 9.88 -7.81
CA VAL A 326 -11.48 9.65 -7.38
C VAL A 326 -10.82 10.97 -6.99
N ASP A 327 -11.52 12.09 -7.14
CA ASP A 327 -11.04 13.44 -6.87
C ASP A 327 -11.10 13.85 -5.39
N PHE A 328 -11.48 12.93 -4.48
CA PHE A 328 -11.56 13.20 -3.03
C PHE A 328 -10.61 12.38 -2.16
N LEU A 329 -9.47 11.92 -2.72
CA LEU A 329 -8.39 11.36 -1.90
C LEU A 329 -7.11 12.16 -2.03
#